data_10e8d1db6ea672d47dde4ae280671417
#
_entry.id   10e8d1db6ea672d47dde4ae280671417
#
_cell.length_a   1.000
_cell.length_b   1.000
_cell.length_c   1.000
_cell.angle_alpha   90.00
_cell.angle_beta   90.00
_cell.angle_gamma   90.00
#
_symmetry.space_group_name_H-M   'P 1'
#
loop_
_entity.id
_entity.type
_entity.pdbx_description
1 polymer ?
#
loop_
_entity_poly.entity_id
_entity_poly.type
_entity_poly.pdbx_seq_one_letter_code
_entity_poly.pdbx_strand_id
1 'polypeptide(L)'
;MLAKQEQLQVKPWEPSLENNSPGMDKESLRILLVDDEENIREALREYLTAVDRHQVVTAANGEQALDQFAANKFDCAFLDLKMPGMTGVELLTRLKEADSSLPVVIMTGYPSLDAAIDTMRQGASDFLIKPFNLHQVKLTLERVVREQRILKDNLRLSERLQHQAAMEKLNRELSRRIREQNIIHRISESLTALHTSEDIYQGMVDLACRHLDAQKAAVLLLDRSNDQLLVIAAHGYDSPVVGKTIGQLGEGVCGKVAQEGESMLASPDRDPRLSALLAIEERCLALPIKIREEIFGVLIVADKHGGVAFQGEDIFIANFLLDKAVLNVENIALYESMVANMRSTLGALVSAMEAKDPYTRQHSRRVTNFSVLTAQIMGLSLDQIESLRFAAYLHDIGKIGVKDYVLLKDCELSPEEFEHIKLHPVIGESIIKDMDLNNDERSIIRHHHERWDGSGYPDGIGGNGIPLLARIVAVADAFDAMTSDRPYRLAKIGGDAVRELKRCSGMQFDQEVVEAFIDMLSRYHPHEL
;
A
#
# COMPACT_ATOMS: atom_id res chain seq x y z
N MET A 1 18.54 -20.40 4.92
CA MET A 1 19.65 -19.44 5.10
C MET A 1 19.14 -18.31 5.97
N LEU A 2 19.55 -18.31 7.22
CA LEU A 2 19.10 -17.39 8.28
C LEU A 2 19.82 -16.06 8.11
N ALA A 3 19.10 -14.99 7.84
CA ALA A 3 19.62 -13.63 7.87
C ALA A 3 19.53 -13.10 9.30
N LYS A 4 20.68 -12.76 9.86
CA LYS A 4 20.88 -12.13 11.16
C LYS A 4 20.19 -10.76 11.19
N GLN A 5 19.25 -10.60 12.10
CA GLN A 5 18.78 -9.29 12.55
C GLN A 5 19.88 -8.70 13.46
N GLU A 6 20.59 -7.70 13.01
CA GLU A 6 21.37 -6.82 13.85
C GLU A 6 20.41 -5.88 14.61
N GLN A 7 20.24 -6.16 15.88
CA GLN A 7 19.63 -5.24 16.84
C GLN A 7 20.62 -4.09 17.09
N LEU A 8 20.33 -2.92 16.57
CA LEU A 8 20.95 -1.67 16.99
C LEU A 8 20.56 -1.40 18.46
N GLN A 9 21.41 -1.81 19.38
CA GLN A 9 21.35 -1.38 20.78
C GLN A 9 21.77 0.09 20.84
N VAL A 10 20.80 0.98 20.95
CA VAL A 10 21.02 2.37 21.38
C VAL A 10 21.39 2.31 22.86
N LYS A 11 22.67 2.57 23.16
CA LYS A 11 23.11 2.76 24.55
C LYS A 11 22.37 3.96 25.16
N PRO A 12 21.85 3.85 26.40
CA PRO A 12 21.31 5.00 27.11
C PRO A 12 22.45 6.02 27.32
N TRP A 13 22.16 7.29 27.03
CA TRP A 13 23.02 8.40 27.35
C TRP A 13 23.08 8.55 28.87
N GLU A 14 24.21 8.18 29.50
CA GLU A 14 24.52 8.51 30.88
C GLU A 14 25.09 9.92 30.93
N PRO A 15 24.51 10.85 31.71
CA PRO A 15 25.17 12.12 31.96
C PRO A 15 26.38 11.88 32.85
N SER A 16 27.57 12.02 32.31
CA SER A 16 28.79 12.12 33.10
C SER A 16 28.69 13.36 34.00
N LEU A 17 28.42 13.13 35.26
CA LEU A 17 28.62 14.13 36.32
C LEU A 17 30.12 14.32 36.52
N GLU A 18 30.77 15.02 35.62
CA GLU A 18 32.06 15.64 35.94
C GLU A 18 31.75 16.85 36.81
N ASN A 19 32.08 16.68 38.09
CA ASN A 19 32.23 17.73 39.08
C ASN A 19 33.41 18.66 38.64
N ASN A 20 33.13 19.55 37.70
CA ASN A 20 33.97 20.70 37.48
C ASN A 20 33.37 21.89 38.22
N SER A 21 33.84 22.11 39.45
CA SER A 21 33.79 23.46 40.02
C SER A 21 34.51 24.37 39.05
N PRO A 22 33.89 25.38 38.45
CA PRO A 22 34.60 26.26 37.55
C PRO A 22 35.55 27.14 38.39
N GLY A 23 36.82 26.75 38.43
CA GLY A 23 37.86 27.73 38.64
C GLY A 23 37.63 28.80 37.57
N MET A 24 37.31 30.03 38.01
CA MET A 24 37.13 31.16 37.12
C MET A 24 38.42 31.37 36.32
N ASP A 25 38.51 30.78 35.13
CA ASP A 25 39.38 31.30 34.11
C ASP A 25 38.87 32.71 33.80
N LYS A 26 39.63 33.71 34.25
CA LYS A 26 39.35 35.11 33.96
C LYS A 26 39.52 35.31 32.46
N GLU A 27 38.45 35.16 31.70
CA GLU A 27 38.46 35.54 30.29
C GLU A 27 38.86 36.99 30.14
N SER A 28 39.87 37.23 29.32
CA SER A 28 40.31 38.57 28.97
C SER A 28 39.21 39.28 28.20
N LEU A 29 38.63 40.29 28.82
CA LEU A 29 37.57 41.13 28.22
C LEU A 29 38.21 42.24 27.40
N ARG A 30 37.57 42.64 26.30
CA ARG A 30 37.92 43.83 25.55
C ARG A 30 37.03 45.00 25.98
N ILE A 31 37.64 46.01 26.60
CA ILE A 31 36.92 47.11 27.23
C ILE A 31 37.21 48.42 26.48
N LEU A 32 36.16 49.17 26.14
CA LEU A 32 36.27 50.54 25.64
C LEU A 32 36.20 51.48 26.81
N LEU A 33 37.22 52.31 27.00
CA LEU A 33 37.32 53.30 28.06
C LEU A 33 37.39 54.69 27.46
N VAL A 34 36.37 55.52 27.76
CA VAL A 34 36.24 56.86 27.20
C VAL A 34 36.15 57.88 28.32
N ASP A 35 37.11 58.77 28.41
CA ASP A 35 37.22 59.84 29.40
C ASP A 35 38.09 60.96 28.82
N ASP A 36 37.79 62.24 28.99
CA ASP A 36 38.62 63.32 28.48
C ASP A 36 39.83 63.58 29.36
N GLU A 37 39.80 63.16 30.64
CA GLU A 37 40.91 63.28 31.56
C GLU A 37 41.96 62.18 31.36
N GLU A 38 43.15 62.52 30.86
CA GLU A 38 44.24 61.57 30.58
C GLU A 38 44.70 60.76 31.81
N ASN A 39 44.77 61.40 32.97
CA ASN A 39 45.12 60.74 34.22
C ASN A 39 44.19 59.64 34.63
N ILE A 40 42.89 59.83 34.42
CA ILE A 40 41.85 58.84 34.71
C ILE A 40 41.91 57.69 33.71
N ARG A 41 42.08 57.98 32.42
CA ARG A 41 42.20 56.97 31.38
C ARG A 41 43.42 56.07 31.62
N GLU A 42 44.59 56.67 31.93
CA GLU A 42 45.80 55.91 32.17
C GLU A 42 45.73 55.04 33.43
N ALA A 43 45.24 55.59 34.54
CA ALA A 43 45.07 54.86 35.80
C ALA A 43 44.13 53.67 35.66
N LEU A 44 42.97 53.85 34.99
CA LEU A 44 42.04 52.76 34.72
C LEU A 44 42.60 51.74 33.73
N ARG A 45 43.26 52.19 32.68
CA ARG A 45 43.91 51.30 31.68
C ARG A 45 44.95 50.42 32.36
N GLU A 46 45.87 51.02 33.13
CA GLU A 46 46.93 50.27 33.85
C GLU A 46 46.30 49.24 34.81
N TYR A 47 45.31 49.62 35.58
CA TYR A 47 44.66 48.74 36.54
C TYR A 47 43.94 47.57 35.87
N LEU A 48 43.09 47.80 34.89
CA LEU A 48 42.30 46.78 34.21
C LEU A 48 43.18 45.86 33.36
N THR A 49 44.33 46.38 32.85
CA THR A 49 45.30 45.58 32.09
C THR A 49 46.22 44.78 33.00
N ALA A 50 46.80 45.41 34.05
CA ALA A 50 47.77 44.75 34.90
C ALA A 50 47.19 43.79 35.92
N VAL A 51 46.02 44.10 36.51
CA VAL A 51 45.42 43.30 37.58
C VAL A 51 44.49 42.22 37.03
N ASP A 52 43.66 42.56 36.04
CA ASP A 52 42.64 41.64 35.53
C ASP A 52 42.93 41.12 34.11
N ARG A 53 44.08 41.51 33.50
CA ARG A 53 44.54 41.10 32.17
C ARG A 53 43.54 41.38 31.04
N HIS A 54 42.72 42.43 31.17
CA HIS A 54 41.79 42.84 30.14
C HIS A 54 42.49 43.63 29.03
N GLN A 55 41.92 43.60 27.82
CA GLN A 55 42.36 44.44 26.72
C GLN A 55 41.59 45.74 26.75
N VAL A 56 42.27 46.84 27.11
CA VAL A 56 41.62 48.14 27.24
C VAL A 56 42.00 49.03 26.07
N VAL A 57 41.00 49.48 25.32
CA VAL A 57 41.14 50.48 24.26
C VAL A 57 40.63 51.79 24.79
N THR A 58 41.45 52.83 24.76
CA THR A 58 41.12 54.16 25.31
C THR A 58 40.73 55.12 24.19
N ALA A 59 39.80 56.05 24.49
CA ALA A 59 39.44 57.17 23.65
C ALA A 59 39.32 58.45 24.49
N ALA A 60 39.78 59.56 23.96
CA ALA A 60 39.76 60.84 24.65
C ALA A 60 38.44 61.65 24.42
N ASN A 61 37.60 61.22 23.51
CA ASN A 61 36.32 61.85 23.18
C ASN A 61 35.40 60.86 22.48
N GLY A 62 34.14 61.26 22.26
CA GLY A 62 33.09 60.40 21.66
C GLY A 62 33.34 60.03 20.22
N GLU A 63 33.96 60.91 19.40
CA GLU A 63 34.25 60.62 18.00
C GLU A 63 35.32 59.50 17.88
N GLN A 64 36.43 59.64 18.63
CA GLN A 64 37.45 58.64 18.70
C GLN A 64 36.89 57.30 19.24
N ALA A 65 35.97 57.34 20.20
CA ALA A 65 35.31 56.13 20.72
C ALA A 65 34.50 55.40 19.66
N LEU A 66 33.75 56.11 18.82
CA LEU A 66 32.97 55.54 17.74
C LEU A 66 33.88 54.91 16.66
N ASP A 67 35.00 55.57 16.31
CA ASP A 67 35.98 55.02 15.36
C ASP A 67 36.58 53.70 15.89
N GLN A 68 36.91 53.66 17.19
CA GLN A 68 37.42 52.43 17.83
C GLN A 68 36.34 51.35 17.89
N PHE A 69 35.07 51.73 18.14
CA PHE A 69 33.98 50.79 18.20
C PHE A 69 33.62 50.18 16.82
N ALA A 70 33.72 51.00 15.77
CA ALA A 70 33.53 50.50 14.39
C ALA A 70 34.59 49.51 13.97
N ALA A 71 35.84 49.67 14.46
CA ALA A 71 36.98 48.82 14.12
C ALA A 71 37.08 47.53 14.99
N ASN A 72 36.47 47.52 16.17
CA ASN A 72 36.65 46.46 17.17
C ASN A 72 35.30 46.05 17.83
N LYS A 73 35.23 44.79 18.29
CA LYS A 73 34.16 44.36 19.21
C LYS A 73 34.60 44.51 20.65
N PHE A 74 33.65 44.95 21.48
CA PHE A 74 33.88 45.15 22.90
C PHE A 74 32.93 44.35 23.76
N ASP A 75 33.38 43.93 24.95
CA ASP A 75 32.58 43.20 25.93
C ASP A 75 31.90 44.13 26.95
N CYS A 76 32.50 45.35 27.13
CA CYS A 76 31.98 46.37 28.00
C CYS A 76 32.53 47.75 27.59
N ALA A 77 31.81 48.82 27.87
CA ALA A 77 32.30 50.20 27.71
C ALA A 77 32.13 51.00 29.00
N PHE A 78 33.16 51.80 29.34
CA PHE A 78 33.10 52.82 30.38
C PHE A 78 33.15 54.20 29.72
N LEU A 79 32.15 55.05 29.98
CA LEU A 79 32.03 56.35 29.34
C LEU A 79 31.93 57.46 30.38
N ASP A 80 32.79 58.49 30.26
CA ASP A 80 32.53 59.70 31.04
C ASP A 80 31.31 60.46 30.55
N LEU A 81 30.52 60.94 31.49
CA LEU A 81 29.29 61.68 31.19
C LEU A 81 29.55 63.03 30.53
N LYS A 82 30.61 63.75 30.97
CA LYS A 82 30.92 65.12 30.54
C LYS A 82 32.23 65.14 29.76
N MET A 83 32.13 65.19 28.45
CA MET A 83 33.28 65.32 27.56
C MET A 83 33.11 66.47 26.59
N PRO A 84 34.17 67.11 26.13
CA PRO A 84 34.10 68.16 25.09
C PRO A 84 33.58 67.58 23.77
N GLY A 85 32.68 68.31 23.14
CA GLY A 85 32.04 67.89 21.87
C GLY A 85 30.83 66.95 22.12
N MET A 86 31.00 65.65 21.88
CA MET A 86 29.97 64.63 22.10
C MET A 86 29.88 64.23 23.57
N THR A 87 28.71 64.36 24.17
CA THR A 87 28.49 63.94 25.56
C THR A 87 28.46 62.42 25.70
N GLY A 88 28.74 61.91 26.94
CA GLY A 88 28.66 60.46 27.21
C GLY A 88 27.28 59.87 26.99
N VAL A 89 26.22 60.69 27.13
CA VAL A 89 24.84 60.27 26.86
C VAL A 89 24.57 60.06 25.36
N GLU A 90 25.07 61.00 24.54
CA GLU A 90 24.97 60.87 23.07
C GLU A 90 25.77 59.70 22.56
N LEU A 91 26.96 59.49 23.13
CA LEU A 91 27.80 58.31 22.80
C LEU A 91 27.12 57.00 23.20
N LEU A 92 26.51 56.93 24.41
CA LEU A 92 25.75 55.77 24.87
C LEU A 92 24.64 55.39 23.85
N THR A 93 23.87 56.42 23.43
CA THR A 93 22.76 56.20 22.46
C THR A 93 23.28 55.57 21.16
N ARG A 94 24.37 56.14 20.59
CA ARG A 94 24.94 55.61 19.35
C ARG A 94 25.55 54.22 19.50
N LEU A 95 26.22 53.93 20.62
CA LEU A 95 26.75 52.59 20.90
C LEU A 95 25.60 51.56 21.05
N LYS A 96 24.51 51.93 21.71
CA LYS A 96 23.34 51.06 21.87
C LYS A 96 22.54 50.86 20.59
N GLU A 97 22.49 51.85 19.69
CA GLU A 97 21.94 51.67 18.34
C GLU A 97 22.73 50.70 17.51
N ALA A 98 24.06 50.71 17.65
CA ALA A 98 24.95 49.80 16.92
C ALA A 98 25.01 48.40 17.55
N ASP A 99 25.06 48.28 18.87
CA ASP A 99 24.98 47.04 19.65
C ASP A 99 24.15 47.23 20.93
N SER A 100 22.89 46.87 20.87
CA SER A 100 21.97 46.94 22.00
C SER A 100 22.39 46.05 23.17
N SER A 101 23.20 45.03 22.89
CA SER A 101 23.66 44.05 23.88
C SER A 101 24.93 44.47 24.61
N LEU A 102 25.66 45.51 24.14
CA LEU A 102 26.87 46.00 24.80
C LEU A 102 26.57 46.56 26.19
N PRO A 103 27.19 46.04 27.27
CA PRO A 103 27.10 46.65 28.58
C PRO A 103 27.87 47.97 28.61
N VAL A 104 27.21 49.00 29.07
CA VAL A 104 27.82 50.34 29.16
C VAL A 104 27.69 50.87 30.59
N VAL A 105 28.81 51.25 31.17
CA VAL A 105 28.92 51.85 32.49
C VAL A 105 29.25 53.36 32.34
N ILE A 106 28.44 54.22 32.94
CA ILE A 106 28.66 55.66 32.90
C ILE A 106 29.47 56.11 34.11
N MET A 107 30.51 56.90 33.88
CA MET A 107 31.34 57.57 34.91
C MET A 107 30.88 59.01 35.05
N THR A 108 30.65 59.50 36.27
CA THR A 108 30.15 60.89 36.50
C THR A 108 30.71 61.51 37.76
N GLY A 109 31.13 62.80 37.69
CA GLY A 109 31.54 63.60 38.85
C GLY A 109 30.39 64.35 39.56
N TYR A 110 29.17 64.35 38.97
CA TYR A 110 28.01 65.05 39.55
C TYR A 110 26.79 64.11 39.59
N PRO A 111 26.59 63.47 40.72
CA PRO A 111 25.44 62.58 40.84
C PRO A 111 24.16 63.39 41.09
N SER A 112 23.47 63.84 40.03
CA SER A 112 22.06 64.21 40.18
C SER A 112 21.23 62.96 39.95
N LEU A 113 20.21 62.76 40.80
CA LEU A 113 19.33 61.59 40.69
C LEU A 113 18.65 61.53 39.30
N ASP A 114 18.29 62.69 38.77
CA ASP A 114 17.65 62.82 37.47
C ASP A 114 18.58 62.39 36.32
N ALA A 115 19.86 62.78 36.32
CA ALA A 115 20.81 62.40 35.30
C ALA A 115 21.15 60.89 35.33
N ALA A 116 21.20 60.29 36.52
CA ALA A 116 21.40 58.83 36.64
C ALA A 116 20.17 58.04 36.12
N ILE A 117 18.94 58.48 36.44
CA ILE A 117 17.70 57.85 35.95
C ILE A 117 17.61 57.98 34.44
N ASP A 118 17.90 59.13 33.87
CA ASP A 118 17.83 59.31 32.40
C ASP A 118 18.85 58.46 31.64
N THR A 119 20.05 58.34 32.16
CA THR A 119 21.10 57.50 31.56
C THR A 119 20.76 56.00 31.62
N MET A 120 20.17 55.54 32.75
CA MET A 120 19.65 54.17 32.87
C MET A 120 18.50 53.89 31.92
N ARG A 121 17.59 54.85 31.72
CA ARG A 121 16.49 54.73 30.74
C ARG A 121 17.00 54.64 29.30
N GLN A 122 18.10 55.26 29.00
CA GLN A 122 18.77 55.21 27.68
C GLN A 122 19.60 53.94 27.48
N GLY A 123 19.61 53.02 28.46
CA GLY A 123 20.22 51.73 28.34
C GLY A 123 21.62 51.57 28.92
N ALA A 124 22.06 52.51 29.78
CA ALA A 124 23.26 52.28 30.59
C ALA A 124 23.02 51.07 31.50
N SER A 125 24.02 50.21 31.64
CA SER A 125 23.98 49.02 32.49
C SER A 125 24.27 49.34 33.95
N ASP A 126 25.06 50.38 34.19
CA ASP A 126 25.40 50.85 35.53
C ASP A 126 26.07 52.24 35.49
N PHE A 127 26.34 52.84 36.66
CA PHE A 127 27.09 54.07 36.77
C PHE A 127 28.11 54.03 37.90
N LEU A 128 29.20 54.82 37.77
CA LEU A 128 30.26 55.04 38.75
C LEU A 128 30.38 56.51 39.07
N ILE A 129 30.37 56.87 40.37
CA ILE A 129 30.45 58.24 40.81
C ILE A 129 31.93 58.57 41.07
N LYS A 130 32.48 59.61 40.39
CA LYS A 130 33.80 60.16 40.63
C LYS A 130 33.79 61.00 41.92
N PRO A 131 34.79 60.90 42.84
CA PRO A 131 35.93 59.97 42.76
C PRO A 131 35.55 58.54 43.18
N PHE A 132 35.88 57.57 42.36
CA PHE A 132 35.70 56.14 42.63
C PHE A 132 37.05 55.47 42.93
N ASN A 133 37.04 54.38 43.65
CA ASN A 133 38.22 53.54 43.81
C ASN A 133 38.28 52.43 42.75
N LEU A 134 39.49 51.94 42.45
CA LEU A 134 39.68 50.94 41.42
C LEU A 134 38.94 49.62 41.70
N HIS A 135 38.72 49.30 42.98
CA HIS A 135 37.95 48.11 43.36
C HIS A 135 36.44 48.23 42.98
N GLN A 136 35.87 49.44 43.06
CA GLN A 136 34.51 49.69 42.60
C GLN A 136 34.37 49.46 41.08
N VAL A 137 35.35 49.91 40.29
CA VAL A 137 35.35 49.71 38.84
C VAL A 137 35.34 48.21 38.50
N LYS A 138 36.15 47.44 39.20
CA LYS A 138 36.22 45.99 39.04
C LYS A 138 34.89 45.30 39.38
N LEU A 139 34.33 45.61 40.56
CA LEU A 139 33.05 45.01 40.97
C LEU A 139 31.91 45.34 39.99
N THR A 140 31.87 46.61 39.51
CA THR A 140 30.88 47.00 38.51
C THR A 140 31.06 46.29 37.20
N LEU A 141 32.31 46.17 36.70
CA LEU A 141 32.58 45.41 35.49
C LEU A 141 32.15 43.95 35.62
N GLU A 142 32.54 43.28 36.69
CA GLU A 142 32.19 41.87 36.92
C GLU A 142 30.66 41.66 37.02
N ARG A 143 29.94 42.54 37.65
CA ARG A 143 28.49 42.51 37.77
C ARG A 143 27.81 42.66 36.41
N VAL A 144 28.14 43.71 35.68
CA VAL A 144 27.52 44.06 34.41
C VAL A 144 27.78 42.98 33.35
N VAL A 145 28.97 42.46 33.27
CA VAL A 145 29.33 41.36 32.33
C VAL A 145 28.62 40.07 32.72
N ARG A 146 28.53 39.74 34.01
CA ARG A 146 27.80 38.54 34.49
C ARG A 146 26.30 38.60 34.16
N GLU A 147 25.66 39.73 34.43
CA GLU A 147 24.23 39.93 34.10
C GLU A 147 23.97 39.75 32.61
N GLN A 148 24.83 40.28 31.76
CA GLN A 148 24.76 40.16 30.32
C GLN A 148 24.92 38.72 29.85
N ARG A 149 25.82 37.93 30.45
CA ARG A 149 26.02 36.52 30.17
C ARG A 149 24.75 35.70 30.50
N ILE A 150 24.21 35.92 31.70
CA ILE A 150 22.98 35.26 32.16
C ILE A 150 21.82 35.51 31.17
N LEU A 151 21.65 36.77 30.74
CA LEU A 151 20.60 37.10 29.76
C LEU A 151 20.78 36.39 28.43
N LYS A 152 22.02 36.36 27.89
CA LYS A 152 22.35 35.65 26.64
C LYS A 152 22.13 34.13 26.76
N ASP A 153 22.52 33.53 27.88
CA ASP A 153 22.36 32.10 28.11
C ASP A 153 20.90 31.71 28.29
N ASN A 154 20.10 32.53 28.97
CA ASN A 154 18.67 32.33 29.11
C ASN A 154 17.93 32.39 27.75
N LEU A 155 18.29 33.34 26.88
CA LEU A 155 17.74 33.42 25.53
C LEU A 155 18.07 32.18 24.71
N ARG A 156 19.35 31.77 24.73
CA ARG A 156 19.78 30.55 24.03
C ARG A 156 19.09 29.28 24.54
N LEU A 157 18.91 29.18 25.86
CA LEU A 157 18.21 28.06 26.46
C LEU A 157 16.74 28.03 26.06
N SER A 158 16.08 29.17 26.06
CA SER A 158 14.68 29.30 25.62
C SER A 158 14.50 28.88 24.16
N GLU A 159 15.38 29.33 23.26
CA GLU A 159 15.36 28.91 21.85
C GLU A 159 15.55 27.41 21.68
N ARG A 160 16.51 26.81 22.43
CA ARG A 160 16.75 25.36 22.41
C ARG A 160 15.54 24.57 22.87
N LEU A 161 14.88 24.99 23.95
CA LEU A 161 13.67 24.34 24.47
C LEU A 161 12.50 24.42 23.47
N GLN A 162 12.33 25.55 22.80
CA GLN A 162 11.32 25.69 21.75
C GLN A 162 11.61 24.76 20.56
N HIS A 163 12.85 24.69 20.11
CA HIS A 163 13.27 23.79 19.04
C HIS A 163 13.05 22.31 19.41
N GLN A 164 13.40 21.94 20.64
CA GLN A 164 13.23 20.57 21.13
C GLN A 164 11.73 20.19 21.17
N ALA A 165 10.88 21.06 21.71
CA ALA A 165 9.43 20.82 21.76
C ALA A 165 8.80 20.70 20.36
N ALA A 166 9.25 21.51 19.40
CA ALA A 166 8.82 21.41 18.01
C ALA A 166 9.25 20.09 17.36
N MET A 167 10.49 19.67 17.60
CA MET A 167 11.01 18.37 17.11
C MET A 167 10.26 17.17 17.70
N GLU A 168 9.97 17.19 19.00
CA GLU A 168 9.21 16.12 19.65
C GLU A 168 7.78 16.02 19.10
N LYS A 169 7.15 17.17 18.81
CA LYS A 169 5.82 17.20 18.18
C LYS A 169 5.87 16.59 16.78
N LEU A 170 6.85 17.00 15.98
CA LEU A 170 7.04 16.50 14.61
C LEU A 170 7.32 14.98 14.60
N ASN A 171 8.19 14.51 15.50
CA ASN A 171 8.48 13.08 15.61
C ASN A 171 7.26 12.24 16.00
N ARG A 172 6.40 12.75 16.89
CA ARG A 172 5.13 12.08 17.23
C ARG A 172 4.20 11.99 16.03
N GLU A 173 4.07 13.07 15.27
CA GLU A 173 3.24 13.11 14.06
C GLU A 173 3.79 12.17 12.98
N LEU A 174 5.11 12.20 12.74
CA LEU A 174 5.77 11.31 11.78
C LEU A 174 5.61 9.83 12.17
N SER A 175 5.81 9.49 13.43
CA SER A 175 5.64 8.12 13.95
C SER A 175 4.19 7.63 13.80
N ARG A 176 3.21 8.52 13.96
CA ARG A 176 1.80 8.20 13.71
C ARG A 176 1.57 7.92 12.22
N ARG A 177 2.04 8.78 11.32
CA ARG A 177 1.89 8.59 9.87
C ARG A 177 2.57 7.30 9.37
N ILE A 178 3.75 6.97 9.91
CA ILE A 178 4.44 5.73 9.56
C ILE A 178 3.61 4.51 10.00
N ARG A 179 3.00 4.53 11.18
CA ARG A 179 2.11 3.44 11.63
C ARG A 179 0.89 3.29 10.73
N GLU A 180 0.20 4.38 10.41
CA GLU A 180 -0.94 4.39 9.49
C GLU A 180 -0.55 3.81 8.12
N GLN A 181 0.57 4.22 7.55
CA GLN A 181 1.09 3.72 6.27
C GLN A 181 1.42 2.21 6.31
N ASN A 182 2.01 1.74 7.40
CA ASN A 182 2.32 0.32 7.56
C ASN A 182 1.05 -0.54 7.66
N ILE A 183 0.00 -0.06 8.33
CA ILE A 183 -1.29 -0.75 8.39
C ILE A 183 -1.93 -0.82 7.00
N ILE A 184 -1.97 0.30 6.29
CA ILE A 184 -2.48 0.41 4.92
C ILE A 184 -1.77 -0.57 3.99
N HIS A 185 -0.45 -0.62 4.06
CA HIS A 185 0.36 -1.52 3.23
C HIS A 185 0.05 -3.00 3.51
N ARG A 186 0.01 -3.39 4.79
CA ARG A 186 -0.31 -4.77 5.20
C ARG A 186 -1.71 -5.21 4.78
N ILE A 187 -2.71 -4.35 4.94
CA ILE A 187 -4.07 -4.63 4.47
C ILE A 187 -4.07 -4.87 2.97
N SER A 188 -3.41 -3.98 2.21
CA SER A 188 -3.35 -4.09 0.74
C SER A 188 -2.67 -5.39 0.29
N GLU A 189 -1.51 -5.74 0.86
CA GLU A 189 -0.81 -6.98 0.52
C GLU A 189 -1.65 -8.23 0.86
N SER A 190 -2.25 -8.25 2.07
CA SER A 190 -3.03 -9.41 2.51
C SER A 190 -4.27 -9.64 1.64
N LEU A 191 -4.97 -8.58 1.23
CA LEU A 191 -6.16 -8.70 0.38
C LEU A 191 -5.80 -9.06 -1.08
N THR A 192 -4.68 -8.58 -1.60
CA THR A 192 -4.25 -8.88 -2.98
C THR A 192 -3.88 -10.37 -3.17
N ALA A 193 -3.51 -11.05 -2.09
CA ALA A 193 -3.19 -12.48 -2.14
C ALA A 193 -4.44 -13.40 -2.17
N LEU A 194 -5.65 -12.85 -2.05
CA LEU A 194 -6.90 -13.60 -2.03
C LEU A 194 -7.49 -13.67 -3.44
N HIS A 195 -7.96 -14.85 -3.83
CA HIS A 195 -8.36 -15.13 -5.21
C HIS A 195 -9.85 -15.44 -5.39
N THR A 196 -10.58 -15.66 -4.29
CA THR A 196 -12.03 -15.88 -4.32
C THR A 196 -12.77 -14.83 -3.51
N SER A 197 -14.01 -14.57 -3.85
CA SER A 197 -14.86 -13.65 -3.07
C SER A 197 -15.03 -14.11 -1.63
N GLU A 198 -15.14 -15.43 -1.40
CA GLU A 198 -15.27 -16.03 -0.06
C GLU A 198 -14.01 -15.78 0.77
N ASP A 199 -12.81 -15.98 0.19
CA ASP A 199 -11.55 -15.68 0.86
C ASP A 199 -11.44 -14.18 1.23
N ILE A 200 -11.91 -13.29 0.35
CA ILE A 200 -11.90 -11.85 0.63
C ILE A 200 -12.81 -11.50 1.81
N TYR A 201 -14.03 -12.04 1.86
CA TYR A 201 -14.94 -11.79 2.98
C TYR A 201 -14.36 -12.33 4.30
N GLN A 202 -13.77 -13.51 4.28
CA GLN A 202 -13.07 -14.05 5.46
C GLN A 202 -11.84 -13.21 5.81
N GLY A 203 -11.05 -12.80 4.83
CA GLY A 203 -9.92 -11.89 5.01
C GLY A 203 -10.32 -10.54 5.60
N MET A 204 -11.47 -10.00 5.22
CA MET A 204 -12.01 -8.75 5.78
C MET A 204 -12.23 -8.86 7.30
N VAL A 205 -12.90 -9.92 7.78
CA VAL A 205 -13.18 -10.08 9.22
C VAL A 205 -11.89 -10.33 10.01
N ASP A 206 -10.96 -11.11 9.46
CA ASP A 206 -9.68 -11.41 10.11
C ASP A 206 -8.79 -10.17 10.22
N LEU A 207 -8.70 -9.37 9.15
CA LEU A 207 -7.94 -8.13 9.13
C LEU A 207 -8.60 -7.05 9.98
N ALA A 208 -9.93 -6.95 9.98
CA ALA A 208 -10.67 -6.04 10.84
C ALA A 208 -10.38 -6.32 12.33
N CYS A 209 -10.50 -7.57 12.78
CA CYS A 209 -10.17 -7.94 14.14
C CYS A 209 -8.71 -7.60 14.50
N ARG A 210 -7.77 -7.94 13.62
CA ARG A 210 -6.33 -7.73 13.85
C ARG A 210 -5.93 -6.27 13.93
N HIS A 211 -6.44 -5.43 13.00
CA HIS A 211 -6.01 -4.03 12.89
C HIS A 211 -6.82 -3.05 13.74
N LEU A 212 -8.03 -3.42 14.12
CA LEU A 212 -8.88 -2.63 15.01
C LEU A 212 -8.82 -3.10 16.46
N ASP A 213 -7.98 -4.12 16.74
CA ASP A 213 -7.83 -4.72 18.07
C ASP A 213 -9.18 -5.19 18.65
N ALA A 214 -10.00 -5.82 17.80
CA ALA A 214 -11.34 -6.27 18.12
C ALA A 214 -11.39 -7.80 18.25
N GLN A 215 -12.30 -8.29 19.09
CA GLN A 215 -12.47 -9.72 19.34
C GLN A 215 -13.39 -10.38 18.31
N LYS A 216 -14.36 -9.63 17.77
CA LYS A 216 -15.38 -10.16 16.90
C LYS A 216 -15.55 -9.28 15.66
N ALA A 217 -15.73 -9.93 14.52
CA ALA A 217 -16.15 -9.26 13.29
C ALA A 217 -17.03 -10.19 12.45
N ALA A 218 -17.96 -9.61 11.70
CA ALA A 218 -18.78 -10.34 10.75
C ALA A 218 -19.09 -9.50 9.50
N VAL A 219 -19.13 -10.16 8.36
CA VAL A 219 -19.64 -9.61 7.10
C VAL A 219 -21.04 -10.13 6.86
N LEU A 220 -21.98 -9.22 6.67
CA LEU A 220 -23.35 -9.48 6.35
C LEU A 220 -23.64 -9.00 4.93
N LEU A 221 -24.17 -9.86 4.07
CA LEU A 221 -24.66 -9.45 2.75
C LEU A 221 -26.17 -9.27 2.75
N LEU A 222 -26.63 -8.31 1.96
CA LEU A 222 -28.05 -8.01 1.77
C LEU A 222 -28.63 -8.93 0.68
N ASP A 223 -29.49 -9.86 1.08
CA ASP A 223 -30.36 -10.58 0.14
C ASP A 223 -31.53 -9.66 -0.28
N ARG A 224 -31.40 -9.11 -1.47
CA ARG A 224 -32.40 -8.18 -2.03
C ARG A 224 -33.73 -8.84 -2.37
N SER A 225 -33.79 -10.17 -2.44
CA SER A 225 -35.05 -10.89 -2.73
C SER A 225 -35.97 -10.91 -1.52
N ASN A 226 -35.41 -10.88 -0.33
CA ASN A 226 -36.12 -10.99 0.95
C ASN A 226 -35.87 -9.78 1.87
N ASP A 227 -35.07 -8.80 1.45
CA ASP A 227 -34.61 -7.66 2.25
C ASP A 227 -33.96 -8.07 3.58
N GLN A 228 -33.19 -9.17 3.57
CA GLN A 228 -32.59 -9.75 4.75
C GLN A 228 -31.06 -9.66 4.72
N LEU A 229 -30.45 -9.51 5.91
CA LEU A 229 -29.01 -9.54 6.09
C LEU A 229 -28.56 -10.93 6.55
N LEU A 230 -27.75 -11.59 5.71
CA LEU A 230 -27.19 -12.91 5.94
C LEU A 230 -25.70 -12.82 6.28
N VAL A 231 -25.27 -13.48 7.35
CA VAL A 231 -23.84 -13.57 7.71
C VAL A 231 -23.14 -14.52 6.76
N ILE A 232 -22.12 -14.03 6.04
CA ILE A 232 -21.34 -14.83 5.09
C ILE A 232 -19.91 -15.12 5.57
N ALA A 233 -19.34 -14.27 6.42
CA ALA A 233 -18.04 -14.48 7.04
C ALA A 233 -18.06 -13.96 8.47
N ALA A 234 -17.32 -14.60 9.35
CA ALA A 234 -17.26 -14.23 10.76
C ALA A 234 -15.94 -14.65 11.41
N HIS A 235 -15.50 -13.85 12.39
CA HIS A 235 -14.32 -14.12 13.22
C HIS A 235 -14.64 -13.90 14.69
N GLY A 236 -14.08 -14.75 15.58
CA GLY A 236 -14.18 -14.59 17.04
C GLY A 236 -15.50 -15.08 17.67
N TYR A 237 -16.26 -15.93 16.99
CA TYR A 237 -17.52 -16.48 17.48
C TYR A 237 -17.37 -17.96 17.90
N ASP A 238 -17.83 -18.30 19.10
CA ASP A 238 -17.77 -19.67 19.64
C ASP A 238 -18.76 -20.63 18.98
N SER A 239 -19.82 -20.11 18.36
CA SER A 239 -20.85 -20.89 17.64
C SER A 239 -20.92 -20.46 16.18
N PRO A 240 -21.30 -21.37 15.25
CA PRO A 240 -21.44 -21.00 13.84
C PRO A 240 -22.54 -19.97 13.65
N VAL A 241 -22.14 -18.76 13.25
CA VAL A 241 -23.04 -17.64 12.91
C VAL A 241 -23.20 -17.47 11.40
N VAL A 242 -22.28 -18.02 10.60
CA VAL A 242 -22.33 -18.00 9.15
C VAL A 242 -23.58 -18.74 8.67
N GLY A 243 -24.30 -18.16 7.72
CA GLY A 243 -25.58 -18.66 7.22
C GLY A 243 -26.81 -18.22 8.03
N LYS A 244 -26.63 -17.51 9.16
CA LYS A 244 -27.76 -16.96 9.93
C LYS A 244 -28.23 -15.62 9.40
N THR A 245 -29.53 -15.41 9.40
CA THR A 245 -30.16 -14.11 9.14
C THR A 245 -30.16 -13.28 10.41
N ILE A 246 -29.65 -12.04 10.34
CA ILE A 246 -29.50 -11.15 11.50
C ILE A 246 -30.65 -10.14 11.62
N GLY A 247 -31.29 -9.78 10.52
CA GLY A 247 -32.38 -8.80 10.52
C GLY A 247 -32.82 -8.43 9.11
N GLN A 248 -33.79 -7.51 9.05
CA GLN A 248 -34.29 -6.96 7.79
C GLN A 248 -33.68 -5.59 7.53
N LEU A 249 -33.75 -5.16 6.28
CA LEU A 249 -33.36 -3.81 5.86
C LEU A 249 -34.12 -2.75 6.69
N GLY A 250 -33.41 -1.76 7.22
CA GLY A 250 -33.96 -0.72 8.09
C GLY A 250 -34.15 -1.13 9.55
N GLU A 251 -33.96 -2.40 9.90
CA GLU A 251 -34.14 -2.89 11.26
C GLU A 251 -32.83 -3.03 12.03
N GLY A 252 -32.80 -2.51 13.26
CA GLY A 252 -31.63 -2.54 14.14
C GLY A 252 -30.45 -1.76 13.56
N VAL A 253 -29.26 -1.97 14.11
CA VAL A 253 -28.04 -1.26 13.67
C VAL A 253 -27.64 -1.69 12.27
N CYS A 254 -27.52 -3.00 12.02
CA CYS A 254 -27.06 -3.49 10.72
C CYS A 254 -28.04 -3.15 9.59
N GLY A 255 -29.37 -3.30 9.83
CA GLY A 255 -30.39 -2.97 8.84
C GLY A 255 -30.46 -1.47 8.51
N LYS A 256 -30.25 -0.60 9.51
CA LYS A 256 -30.18 0.85 9.28
C LYS A 256 -28.94 1.24 8.48
N VAL A 257 -27.76 0.71 8.85
CA VAL A 257 -26.52 0.93 8.09
C VAL A 257 -26.68 0.45 6.64
N ALA A 258 -27.35 -0.70 6.44
CA ALA A 258 -27.65 -1.21 5.10
C ALA A 258 -28.65 -0.34 4.33
N GLN A 259 -29.54 0.39 5.00
CA GLN A 259 -30.51 1.28 4.37
C GLN A 259 -29.96 2.69 4.12
N GLU A 260 -29.31 3.29 5.13
CA GLU A 260 -28.87 4.68 5.10
C GLU A 260 -27.48 4.83 4.44
N GLY A 261 -26.67 3.78 4.44
CA GLY A 261 -25.32 3.81 3.87
C GLY A 261 -24.32 4.63 4.68
N GLU A 262 -24.60 4.86 5.95
CA GLU A 262 -23.74 5.57 6.88
C GLU A 262 -23.21 4.64 7.97
N SER A 263 -21.95 4.81 8.38
CA SER A 263 -21.37 4.02 9.47
C SER A 263 -21.97 4.40 10.81
N MET A 264 -22.18 3.41 11.68
CA MET A 264 -22.84 3.60 12.97
C MET A 264 -22.05 2.94 14.10
N LEU A 265 -21.88 3.66 15.20
CA LEU A 265 -21.41 3.13 16.49
C LEU A 265 -22.62 2.75 17.34
N ALA A 266 -22.62 1.54 17.89
CA ALA A 266 -23.73 1.04 18.69
C ALA A 266 -23.25 0.15 19.86
N SER A 267 -24.21 -0.18 20.74
CA SER A 267 -24.01 -1.10 21.86
C SER A 267 -25.28 -1.94 22.06
N PRO A 268 -25.18 -3.11 22.75
CA PRO A 268 -26.33 -3.97 23.05
C PRO A 268 -27.45 -3.26 23.83
N ASP A 269 -27.13 -2.27 24.64
CA ASP A 269 -28.13 -1.46 25.37
C ASP A 269 -29.09 -0.72 24.45
N ARG A 270 -28.63 -0.36 23.24
CA ARG A 270 -29.42 0.33 22.22
C ARG A 270 -30.06 -0.60 21.21
N ASP A 271 -29.45 -1.75 20.96
CA ASP A 271 -29.98 -2.80 20.08
C ASP A 271 -29.71 -4.20 20.67
N PRO A 272 -30.65 -4.78 21.41
CA PRO A 272 -30.50 -6.11 22.03
C PRO A 272 -30.22 -7.25 21.04
N ARG A 273 -30.53 -7.07 19.74
CA ARG A 273 -30.25 -8.08 18.70
C ARG A 273 -28.75 -8.31 18.53
N LEU A 274 -27.92 -7.28 18.79
CA LEU A 274 -26.47 -7.40 18.73
C LEU A 274 -25.97 -8.49 19.68
N SER A 275 -26.50 -8.53 20.91
CA SER A 275 -26.16 -9.60 21.86
C SER A 275 -26.83 -10.92 21.52
N ALA A 276 -28.12 -10.91 21.17
CA ALA A 276 -28.88 -12.14 20.93
C ALA A 276 -28.46 -12.91 19.69
N LEU A 277 -28.10 -12.21 18.60
CA LEU A 277 -27.80 -12.81 17.29
C LEU A 277 -26.31 -12.87 16.98
N LEU A 278 -25.54 -11.87 17.43
CA LEU A 278 -24.11 -11.75 17.16
C LEU A 278 -23.24 -11.86 18.43
N ALA A 279 -23.82 -12.19 19.58
CA ALA A 279 -23.11 -12.33 20.85
C ALA A 279 -22.13 -11.17 21.15
N ILE A 280 -22.50 -9.93 20.74
CA ILE A 280 -21.74 -8.72 21.02
C ILE A 280 -22.02 -8.29 22.45
N GLU A 281 -20.97 -8.07 23.24
CA GLU A 281 -21.08 -7.82 24.68
C GLU A 281 -20.92 -6.33 25.03
N GLU A 282 -20.07 -5.61 24.30
CA GLU A 282 -19.75 -4.23 24.63
C GLU A 282 -20.22 -3.25 23.55
N ARG A 283 -19.36 -2.94 22.60
CA ARG A 283 -19.61 -1.92 21.56
C ARG A 283 -19.24 -2.46 20.20
N CYS A 284 -19.96 -1.99 19.21
CA CYS A 284 -19.66 -2.33 17.81
C CYS A 284 -19.61 -1.08 16.94
N LEU A 285 -18.86 -1.24 15.85
CA LEU A 285 -18.81 -0.36 14.72
C LEU A 285 -19.39 -1.11 13.51
N ALA A 286 -20.48 -0.61 12.95
CA ALA A 286 -21.10 -1.14 11.74
C ALA A 286 -20.84 -0.19 10.57
N LEU A 287 -20.33 -0.72 9.44
CA LEU A 287 -19.96 0.04 8.26
C LEU A 287 -20.64 -0.56 7.02
N PRO A 288 -21.15 0.28 6.09
CA PRO A 288 -21.76 -0.20 4.87
C PRO A 288 -20.70 -0.71 3.89
N ILE A 289 -20.95 -1.85 3.27
CA ILE A 289 -20.20 -2.38 2.14
C ILE A 289 -20.87 -1.87 0.87
N LYS A 290 -20.20 -0.94 0.17
CA LYS A 290 -20.74 -0.30 -1.05
C LYS A 290 -19.96 -0.74 -2.26
N ILE A 291 -20.66 -1.16 -3.31
CA ILE A 291 -20.12 -1.43 -4.63
C ILE A 291 -20.82 -0.49 -5.61
N ARG A 292 -20.07 0.41 -6.27
CA ARG A 292 -20.61 1.41 -7.22
C ARG A 292 -21.80 2.20 -6.65
N GLU A 293 -21.65 2.72 -5.43
CA GLU A 293 -22.68 3.47 -4.70
C GLU A 293 -23.90 2.66 -4.24
N GLU A 294 -24.02 1.39 -4.60
CA GLU A 294 -25.04 0.50 -4.09
C GLU A 294 -24.58 -0.25 -2.85
N ILE A 295 -25.45 -0.37 -1.87
CA ILE A 295 -25.14 -1.09 -0.64
C ILE A 295 -25.34 -2.58 -0.86
N PHE A 296 -24.28 -3.36 -0.65
CA PHE A 296 -24.25 -4.82 -0.78
C PHE A 296 -24.35 -5.52 0.57
N GLY A 297 -23.96 -4.84 1.64
CA GLY A 297 -23.94 -5.45 2.95
C GLY A 297 -23.39 -4.54 4.04
N VAL A 298 -23.01 -5.15 5.15
CA VAL A 298 -22.49 -4.46 6.34
C VAL A 298 -21.31 -5.26 6.90
N LEU A 299 -20.22 -4.58 7.19
CA LEU A 299 -19.17 -5.08 8.07
C LEU A 299 -19.49 -4.61 9.49
N ILE A 300 -19.56 -5.54 10.44
CA ILE A 300 -19.66 -5.24 11.86
C ILE A 300 -18.39 -5.70 12.56
N VAL A 301 -17.82 -4.83 13.39
CA VAL A 301 -16.64 -5.10 14.21
C VAL A 301 -17.00 -4.77 15.66
N ALA A 302 -16.66 -5.66 16.60
CA ALA A 302 -17.18 -5.53 17.95
C ALA A 302 -16.18 -5.99 19.02
N ASP A 303 -16.49 -5.59 20.26
CA ASP A 303 -15.80 -6.03 21.49
C ASP A 303 -14.28 -5.74 21.40
N LYS A 304 -13.93 -4.46 21.30
CA LYS A 304 -12.52 -4.02 21.25
C LYS A 304 -11.80 -4.37 22.53
N HIS A 305 -10.57 -4.91 22.43
CA HIS A 305 -9.79 -5.29 23.59
C HIS A 305 -9.63 -4.12 24.57
N GLY A 306 -9.82 -4.41 25.87
CA GLY A 306 -9.77 -3.41 26.93
C GLY A 306 -11.02 -2.54 27.07
N GLY A 307 -12.13 -2.86 26.39
CA GLY A 307 -13.42 -2.14 26.52
C GLY A 307 -13.41 -0.71 25.98
N VAL A 308 -12.41 -0.36 25.17
CA VAL A 308 -12.24 1.00 24.62
C VAL A 308 -13.21 1.21 23.46
N ALA A 309 -13.81 2.40 23.38
CA ALA A 309 -14.67 2.74 22.24
C ALA A 309 -13.86 2.88 20.94
N PHE A 310 -14.47 2.51 19.80
CA PHE A 310 -13.92 2.79 18.49
C PHE A 310 -13.81 4.30 18.26
N GLN A 311 -12.67 4.75 17.72
CA GLN A 311 -12.35 6.17 17.49
C GLN A 311 -12.26 6.48 16.00
N GLY A 312 -12.04 7.74 15.65
CA GLY A 312 -11.91 8.16 14.26
C GLY A 312 -10.81 7.44 13.46
N GLU A 313 -9.72 7.04 14.12
CA GLU A 313 -8.65 6.26 13.51
C GLU A 313 -9.11 4.83 13.15
N ASP A 314 -9.91 4.20 14.02
CA ASP A 314 -10.48 2.88 13.76
C ASP A 314 -11.44 2.92 12.57
N ILE A 315 -12.28 3.96 12.50
CA ILE A 315 -13.23 4.17 11.39
C ILE A 315 -12.46 4.37 10.07
N PHE A 316 -11.38 5.13 10.10
CA PHE A 316 -10.52 5.34 8.93
C PHE A 316 -9.90 4.02 8.43
N ILE A 317 -9.32 3.22 9.32
CA ILE A 317 -8.73 1.92 8.99
C ILE A 317 -9.80 0.95 8.46
N ALA A 318 -10.97 0.91 9.09
CA ALA A 318 -12.08 0.07 8.67
C ALA A 318 -12.61 0.44 7.27
N ASN A 319 -12.80 1.73 7.00
CA ASN A 319 -13.20 2.19 5.66
C ASN A 319 -12.14 1.86 4.62
N PHE A 320 -10.86 2.07 4.91
CA PHE A 320 -9.78 1.71 4.00
C PHE A 320 -9.77 0.20 3.68
N LEU A 321 -9.95 -0.66 4.71
CA LEU A 321 -10.08 -2.10 4.54
C LEU A 321 -11.26 -2.44 3.62
N LEU A 322 -12.43 -1.83 3.85
CA LEU A 322 -13.61 -2.02 3.03
C LEU A 322 -13.38 -1.61 1.58
N ASP A 323 -12.85 -0.41 1.34
CA ASP A 323 -12.59 0.10 -0.01
C ASP A 323 -11.67 -0.84 -0.79
N LYS A 324 -10.63 -1.36 -0.15
CA LYS A 324 -9.70 -2.31 -0.79
C LYS A 324 -10.32 -3.68 -1.02
N ALA A 325 -11.09 -4.20 -0.08
CA ALA A 325 -11.76 -5.48 -0.21
C ALA A 325 -12.84 -5.43 -1.31
N VAL A 326 -13.66 -4.38 -1.31
CA VAL A 326 -14.69 -4.14 -2.35
C VAL A 326 -14.06 -4.07 -3.73
N LEU A 327 -12.97 -3.32 -3.90
CA LEU A 327 -12.26 -3.24 -5.18
C LEU A 327 -11.79 -4.63 -5.66
N ASN A 328 -11.31 -5.47 -4.77
CA ASN A 328 -10.89 -6.82 -5.12
C ASN A 328 -12.08 -7.72 -5.49
N VAL A 329 -13.20 -7.64 -4.76
CA VAL A 329 -14.44 -8.36 -5.10
C VAL A 329 -14.95 -7.93 -6.48
N GLU A 330 -14.97 -6.62 -6.76
CA GLU A 330 -15.35 -6.11 -8.09
C GLU A 330 -14.43 -6.62 -9.19
N ASN A 331 -13.13 -6.63 -8.98
CA ASN A 331 -12.16 -7.12 -9.95
C ASN A 331 -12.38 -8.63 -10.24
N ILE A 332 -12.62 -9.45 -9.21
CA ILE A 332 -12.91 -10.87 -9.40
C ILE A 332 -14.21 -11.03 -10.19
N ALA A 333 -15.28 -10.35 -9.82
CA ALA A 333 -16.57 -10.43 -10.50
C ALA A 333 -16.48 -9.96 -11.97
N LEU A 334 -15.71 -8.91 -12.24
CA LEU A 334 -15.47 -8.42 -13.61
C LEU A 334 -14.67 -9.45 -14.41
N TYR A 335 -13.64 -10.05 -13.83
CA TYR A 335 -12.87 -11.10 -14.48
C TYR A 335 -13.71 -12.33 -14.80
N GLU A 336 -14.49 -12.83 -13.85
CA GLU A 336 -15.42 -13.94 -14.05
C GLU A 336 -16.45 -13.64 -15.14
N SER A 337 -17.02 -12.42 -15.13
CA SER A 337 -17.95 -11.97 -16.17
C SER A 337 -17.29 -11.90 -17.55
N MET A 338 -16.04 -11.41 -17.62
CA MET A 338 -15.28 -11.36 -18.87
C MET A 338 -15.02 -12.75 -19.43
N VAL A 339 -14.60 -13.70 -18.58
CA VAL A 339 -14.37 -15.10 -18.97
C VAL A 339 -15.68 -15.76 -19.43
N ALA A 340 -16.79 -15.54 -18.71
CA ALA A 340 -18.11 -16.05 -19.09
C ALA A 340 -18.59 -15.49 -20.44
N ASN A 341 -18.43 -14.18 -20.66
CA ASN A 341 -18.76 -13.53 -21.92
C ASN A 341 -17.90 -14.04 -23.09
N MET A 342 -16.59 -14.22 -22.86
CA MET A 342 -15.70 -14.82 -23.86
C MET A 342 -16.13 -16.23 -24.22
N ARG A 343 -16.41 -17.09 -23.23
CA ARG A 343 -16.93 -18.47 -23.45
C ARG A 343 -18.24 -18.44 -24.22
N SER A 344 -19.16 -17.55 -23.89
CA SER A 344 -20.45 -17.39 -24.58
C SER A 344 -20.26 -16.97 -26.04
N THR A 345 -19.38 -15.99 -26.29
CA THR A 345 -19.09 -15.51 -27.64
C THR A 345 -18.48 -16.61 -28.52
N LEU A 346 -17.51 -17.34 -27.98
CA LEU A 346 -16.90 -18.48 -28.69
C LEU A 346 -17.93 -19.59 -28.94
N GLY A 347 -18.80 -19.86 -27.95
CA GLY A 347 -19.90 -20.80 -28.12
C GLY A 347 -20.86 -20.42 -29.25
N ALA A 348 -21.15 -19.12 -29.37
CA ALA A 348 -21.99 -18.61 -30.46
C ALA A 348 -21.28 -18.76 -31.83
N LEU A 349 -19.96 -18.54 -31.90
CA LEU A 349 -19.18 -18.74 -33.14
C LEU A 349 -19.16 -20.21 -33.54
N VAL A 350 -18.92 -21.14 -32.60
CA VAL A 350 -18.97 -22.58 -32.87
C VAL A 350 -20.37 -23.00 -33.32
N SER A 351 -21.42 -22.52 -32.64
CA SER A 351 -22.81 -22.79 -33.04
C SER A 351 -23.15 -22.26 -34.44
N ALA A 352 -22.62 -21.10 -34.81
CA ALA A 352 -22.80 -20.54 -36.17
C ALA A 352 -22.05 -21.39 -37.21
N MET A 353 -20.87 -21.88 -36.89
CA MET A 353 -20.14 -22.82 -37.75
C MET A 353 -20.87 -24.17 -37.89
N GLU A 354 -21.34 -24.76 -36.77
CA GLU A 354 -22.10 -25.98 -36.77
C GLU A 354 -23.47 -25.82 -37.50
N ALA A 355 -24.06 -24.64 -37.49
CA ALA A 355 -25.28 -24.35 -38.26
C ALA A 355 -25.04 -24.35 -39.78
N LYS A 356 -23.82 -24.06 -40.21
CA LYS A 356 -23.40 -24.14 -41.61
C LYS A 356 -23.19 -25.59 -42.06
N ASP A 357 -22.77 -26.47 -41.14
CA ASP A 357 -22.65 -27.93 -41.40
C ASP A 357 -23.67 -28.69 -40.55
N PRO A 358 -24.82 -29.10 -41.13
CA PRO A 358 -25.93 -29.72 -40.40
C PRO A 358 -25.55 -31.02 -39.65
N TYR A 359 -24.44 -31.63 -40.01
CA TYR A 359 -23.99 -32.91 -39.46
C TYR A 359 -23.11 -32.73 -38.21
N THR A 360 -22.67 -31.54 -37.94
CA THR A 360 -21.80 -31.25 -36.81
C THR A 360 -22.54 -30.71 -35.58
N ARG A 361 -23.89 -30.74 -35.61
CA ARG A 361 -24.69 -30.24 -34.48
C ARG A 361 -24.30 -30.92 -33.16
N GLN A 362 -23.82 -30.12 -32.19
CA GLN A 362 -23.31 -30.57 -30.90
C GLN A 362 -22.05 -31.48 -30.96
N HIS A 363 -21.46 -31.67 -32.13
CA HIS A 363 -20.24 -32.44 -32.31
C HIS A 363 -19.10 -31.92 -31.39
N SER A 364 -18.79 -30.65 -31.48
CA SER A 364 -17.75 -30.01 -30.66
C SER A 364 -17.96 -30.25 -29.17
N ARG A 365 -19.21 -30.23 -28.71
CA ARG A 365 -19.55 -30.50 -27.32
C ARG A 365 -19.31 -31.96 -26.92
N ARG A 366 -19.70 -32.93 -27.78
CA ARG A 366 -19.52 -34.35 -27.50
C ARG A 366 -18.03 -34.71 -27.50
N VAL A 367 -17.27 -34.24 -28.51
CA VAL A 367 -15.82 -34.43 -28.59
C VAL A 367 -15.12 -33.85 -27.34
N THR A 368 -15.52 -32.64 -26.90
CA THR A 368 -14.98 -32.05 -25.68
C THR A 368 -15.24 -32.93 -24.46
N ASN A 369 -16.48 -33.43 -24.29
CA ASN A 369 -16.82 -34.28 -23.15
C ASN A 369 -16.01 -35.56 -23.13
N PHE A 370 -15.92 -36.26 -24.26
CA PHE A 370 -15.12 -37.48 -24.39
C PHE A 370 -13.63 -37.22 -24.09
N SER A 371 -13.09 -36.14 -24.64
CA SER A 371 -11.69 -35.73 -24.42
C SER A 371 -11.39 -35.46 -22.95
N VAL A 372 -12.23 -34.68 -22.29
CA VAL A 372 -12.07 -34.33 -20.87
C VAL A 372 -12.16 -35.56 -19.96
N LEU A 373 -13.14 -36.43 -20.17
CA LEU A 373 -13.27 -37.65 -19.38
C LEU A 373 -12.08 -38.59 -19.59
N THR A 374 -11.58 -38.67 -20.81
CA THR A 374 -10.37 -39.48 -21.14
C THR A 374 -9.13 -38.91 -20.43
N ALA A 375 -8.95 -37.59 -20.47
CA ALA A 375 -7.85 -36.91 -19.78
C ALA A 375 -7.89 -37.10 -18.25
N GLN A 376 -9.08 -37.13 -17.64
CA GLN A 376 -9.26 -37.46 -16.23
C GLN A 376 -8.82 -38.86 -15.88
N ILE A 377 -9.17 -39.87 -16.74
CA ILE A 377 -8.73 -41.26 -16.58
C ILE A 377 -7.21 -41.37 -16.70
N MET A 378 -6.62 -40.61 -17.61
CA MET A 378 -5.16 -40.55 -17.77
C MET A 378 -4.44 -39.79 -16.64
N GLY A 379 -5.15 -39.17 -15.71
CA GLY A 379 -4.59 -38.48 -14.56
C GLY A 379 -3.93 -37.14 -14.89
N LEU A 380 -4.38 -36.46 -15.93
CA LEU A 380 -3.84 -35.14 -16.31
C LEU A 380 -4.18 -34.05 -15.26
N SER A 381 -3.36 -33.02 -15.21
CA SER A 381 -3.56 -31.89 -14.28
C SER A 381 -4.83 -31.10 -14.62
N LEU A 382 -5.36 -30.35 -13.63
CA LEU A 382 -6.54 -29.50 -13.86
C LEU A 382 -6.30 -28.48 -14.96
N ASP A 383 -5.11 -27.89 -15.03
CA ASP A 383 -4.75 -26.92 -16.07
C ASP A 383 -4.76 -27.54 -17.47
N GLN A 384 -4.23 -28.74 -17.61
CA GLN A 384 -4.27 -29.48 -18.88
C GLN A 384 -5.69 -29.83 -19.29
N ILE A 385 -6.54 -30.20 -18.32
CA ILE A 385 -7.96 -30.52 -18.57
C ILE A 385 -8.73 -29.27 -19.00
N GLU A 386 -8.47 -28.11 -18.40
CA GLU A 386 -9.13 -26.85 -18.82
C GLU A 386 -8.67 -26.40 -20.21
N SER A 387 -7.37 -26.47 -20.50
CA SER A 387 -6.85 -26.20 -21.83
C SER A 387 -7.45 -27.14 -22.88
N LEU A 388 -7.55 -28.43 -22.55
CA LEU A 388 -8.17 -29.43 -23.42
C LEU A 388 -9.67 -29.13 -23.64
N ARG A 389 -10.40 -28.80 -22.58
CA ARG A 389 -11.82 -28.43 -22.66
C ARG A 389 -12.06 -27.27 -23.62
N PHE A 390 -11.24 -26.24 -23.50
CA PHE A 390 -11.35 -25.05 -24.32
C PHE A 390 -10.99 -25.33 -25.79
N ALA A 391 -9.84 -25.95 -26.04
CA ALA A 391 -9.34 -26.15 -27.39
C ALA A 391 -10.10 -27.26 -28.15
N ALA A 392 -10.53 -28.33 -27.45
CA ALA A 392 -11.37 -29.35 -28.08
C ALA A 392 -12.72 -28.80 -28.53
N TYR A 393 -13.28 -27.80 -27.80
CA TYR A 393 -14.51 -27.12 -28.22
C TYR A 393 -14.34 -26.31 -29.50
N LEU A 394 -13.14 -25.81 -29.75
CA LEU A 394 -12.76 -24.94 -30.87
C LEU A 394 -11.99 -25.65 -31.98
N HIS A 395 -11.69 -26.96 -31.86
CA HIS A 395 -10.75 -27.67 -32.75
C HIS A 395 -11.07 -27.47 -34.22
N ASP A 396 -12.34 -27.43 -34.55
CA ASP A 396 -12.89 -27.32 -35.90
C ASP A 396 -13.20 -25.88 -36.35
N ILE A 397 -12.92 -24.83 -35.53
CA ILE A 397 -13.32 -23.42 -35.83
C ILE A 397 -12.84 -22.96 -37.21
N GLY A 398 -11.74 -23.50 -37.71
CA GLY A 398 -11.20 -23.16 -39.03
C GLY A 398 -12.05 -23.61 -40.21
N LYS A 399 -13.05 -24.49 -40.00
CA LYS A 399 -14.02 -24.86 -41.04
C LYS A 399 -14.81 -23.69 -41.57
N ILE A 400 -14.86 -22.57 -40.81
CA ILE A 400 -15.46 -21.31 -41.30
C ILE A 400 -14.77 -20.77 -42.56
N GLY A 401 -13.48 -21.07 -42.73
CA GLY A 401 -12.69 -20.70 -43.91
C GLY A 401 -12.77 -21.66 -45.08
N VAL A 402 -13.42 -22.82 -44.89
CA VAL A 402 -13.64 -23.82 -45.96
C VAL A 402 -14.83 -23.38 -46.82
N LYS A 403 -14.70 -23.49 -48.13
CA LYS A 403 -15.75 -23.11 -49.07
C LYS A 403 -16.98 -24.02 -48.95
N ASP A 404 -18.20 -23.43 -49.00
CA ASP A 404 -19.46 -24.15 -48.79
C ASP A 404 -19.67 -25.32 -49.71
N TYR A 405 -19.32 -25.22 -50.99
CA TYR A 405 -19.47 -26.27 -51.95
C TYR A 405 -18.57 -27.49 -51.69
N VAL A 406 -17.48 -27.32 -50.90
CA VAL A 406 -16.63 -28.40 -50.44
C VAL A 406 -17.18 -29.00 -49.14
N LEU A 407 -17.52 -28.12 -48.19
CA LEU A 407 -18.00 -28.53 -46.85
C LEU A 407 -19.35 -29.27 -46.90
N LEU A 408 -20.25 -28.81 -47.78
CA LEU A 408 -21.63 -29.31 -47.87
C LEU A 408 -21.80 -30.38 -48.97
N LYS A 409 -20.73 -30.88 -49.57
CA LYS A 409 -20.80 -31.85 -50.64
C LYS A 409 -21.36 -33.18 -50.13
N ASP A 410 -22.31 -33.73 -50.82
CA ASP A 410 -23.05 -34.95 -50.50
C ASP A 410 -22.46 -36.25 -51.16
N CYS A 411 -21.26 -36.11 -51.76
CA CYS A 411 -20.54 -37.21 -52.38
C CYS A 411 -19.05 -37.15 -52.01
N GLU A 412 -18.25 -38.15 -52.43
CA GLU A 412 -16.81 -38.19 -52.16
C GLU A 412 -16.13 -36.92 -52.68
N LEU A 413 -15.20 -36.40 -51.89
CA LEU A 413 -14.37 -35.24 -52.21
C LEU A 413 -13.32 -35.60 -53.26
N SER A 414 -13.06 -34.69 -54.22
CA SER A 414 -11.90 -34.81 -55.06
C SER A 414 -10.59 -34.62 -54.26
N PRO A 415 -9.45 -35.07 -54.76
CA PRO A 415 -8.17 -34.84 -54.08
C PRO A 415 -7.94 -33.33 -53.79
N GLU A 416 -8.30 -32.46 -54.72
CA GLU A 416 -8.13 -30.99 -54.57
C GLU A 416 -9.07 -30.45 -53.50
N GLU A 417 -10.32 -30.92 -53.46
CA GLU A 417 -11.28 -30.52 -52.41
C GLU A 417 -10.85 -31.01 -51.02
N PHE A 418 -10.28 -32.20 -50.94
CA PHE A 418 -9.76 -32.72 -49.69
C PHE A 418 -8.57 -31.92 -49.17
N GLU A 419 -7.67 -31.45 -50.07
CA GLU A 419 -6.60 -30.53 -49.68
C GLU A 419 -7.15 -29.21 -49.12
N HIS A 420 -8.28 -28.71 -49.60
CA HIS A 420 -8.95 -27.53 -49.01
C HIS A 420 -9.46 -27.76 -47.59
N ILE A 421 -9.99 -28.97 -47.31
CA ILE A 421 -10.42 -29.30 -45.94
C ILE A 421 -9.23 -29.42 -44.99
N LYS A 422 -8.10 -29.99 -45.47
CA LYS A 422 -6.90 -30.11 -44.65
C LYS A 422 -6.31 -28.79 -44.17
N LEU A 423 -6.75 -27.65 -44.72
CA LEU A 423 -6.31 -26.33 -44.28
C LEU A 423 -7.01 -25.86 -43.02
N HIS A 424 -8.17 -26.45 -42.59
CA HIS A 424 -8.92 -25.94 -41.47
C HIS A 424 -8.14 -25.89 -40.14
N PRO A 425 -7.21 -26.81 -39.79
CA PRO A 425 -6.42 -26.69 -38.57
C PRO A 425 -5.53 -25.46 -38.58
N VAL A 426 -4.93 -25.12 -39.73
CA VAL A 426 -4.08 -23.95 -39.93
C VAL A 426 -4.90 -22.66 -39.90
N ILE A 427 -6.08 -22.69 -40.56
CA ILE A 427 -7.03 -21.56 -40.52
C ILE A 427 -7.54 -21.34 -39.10
N GLY A 428 -7.88 -22.44 -38.39
CA GLY A 428 -8.31 -22.39 -36.99
C GLY A 428 -7.26 -21.77 -36.08
N GLU A 429 -6.02 -22.21 -36.18
CA GLU A 429 -4.91 -21.61 -35.45
C GLU A 429 -4.75 -20.11 -35.77
N SER A 430 -4.92 -19.72 -37.05
CA SER A 430 -4.85 -18.30 -37.46
C SER A 430 -5.99 -17.47 -36.89
N ILE A 431 -7.21 -18.01 -36.78
CA ILE A 431 -8.37 -17.31 -36.20
C ILE A 431 -8.15 -17.01 -34.72
N ILE A 432 -7.55 -17.95 -33.99
CA ILE A 432 -7.33 -17.82 -32.55
C ILE A 432 -5.99 -17.18 -32.22
N LYS A 433 -5.17 -16.81 -33.22
CA LYS A 433 -3.79 -16.30 -33.03
C LYS A 433 -3.70 -15.10 -32.11
N ASP A 434 -4.68 -14.19 -32.21
CA ASP A 434 -4.72 -12.94 -31.44
C ASP A 434 -5.41 -13.11 -30.07
N MET A 435 -5.88 -14.33 -29.77
CA MET A 435 -6.32 -14.70 -28.45
C MET A 435 -5.10 -15.15 -27.64
N ASP A 436 -4.99 -14.73 -26.39
CA ASP A 436 -3.87 -15.08 -25.50
C ASP A 436 -3.95 -16.55 -25.04
N LEU A 437 -3.90 -17.46 -26.02
CA LEU A 437 -3.96 -18.89 -25.79
C LEU A 437 -2.58 -19.47 -25.49
N ASN A 438 -2.56 -20.44 -24.58
CA ASN A 438 -1.34 -21.16 -24.27
C ASN A 438 -0.90 -22.10 -25.41
N ASN A 439 0.32 -22.64 -25.34
CA ASN A 439 0.86 -23.52 -26.37
C ASN A 439 0.08 -24.84 -26.54
N ASP A 440 -0.46 -25.38 -25.43
CA ASP A 440 -1.26 -26.60 -25.47
C ASP A 440 -2.54 -26.41 -26.27
N GLU A 441 -3.26 -25.31 -26.03
CA GLU A 441 -4.50 -24.97 -26.73
C GLU A 441 -4.28 -24.79 -28.23
N ARG A 442 -3.25 -24.04 -28.62
CA ARG A 442 -2.88 -23.85 -30.03
C ARG A 442 -2.52 -25.16 -30.69
N SER A 443 -1.74 -26.01 -30.01
CA SER A 443 -1.29 -27.28 -30.54
C SER A 443 -2.42 -28.28 -30.74
N ILE A 444 -3.46 -28.26 -29.89
CA ILE A 444 -4.66 -29.09 -30.07
C ILE A 444 -5.35 -28.73 -31.40
N ILE A 445 -5.63 -27.44 -31.60
CA ILE A 445 -6.36 -26.96 -32.79
C ILE A 445 -5.58 -27.24 -34.06
N ARG A 446 -4.24 -27.10 -34.02
CA ARG A 446 -3.40 -27.37 -35.20
C ARG A 446 -3.22 -28.86 -35.50
N HIS A 447 -3.07 -29.71 -34.47
CA HIS A 447 -2.56 -31.06 -34.65
C HIS A 447 -3.58 -32.18 -34.38
N HIS A 448 -4.88 -31.87 -34.18
CA HIS A 448 -5.90 -32.88 -33.91
C HIS A 448 -6.14 -33.87 -35.08
N HIS A 449 -5.66 -33.57 -36.27
CA HIS A 449 -5.67 -34.48 -37.44
C HIS A 449 -4.31 -35.11 -37.77
N GLU A 450 -3.32 -34.94 -36.90
CA GLU A 450 -2.09 -35.68 -37.02
C GLU A 450 -2.31 -37.16 -36.66
N ARG A 451 -1.53 -38.00 -37.27
CA ARG A 451 -1.63 -39.46 -37.11
C ARG A 451 -0.38 -40.00 -36.45
N TRP A 452 -0.53 -41.02 -35.63
CA TRP A 452 0.58 -41.63 -34.93
C TRP A 452 1.69 -42.10 -35.87
N ASP A 453 1.34 -42.59 -37.08
CA ASP A 453 2.25 -43.04 -38.13
C ASP A 453 2.93 -41.90 -38.92
N GLY A 454 2.60 -40.63 -38.62
CA GLY A 454 3.13 -39.46 -39.30
C GLY A 454 2.52 -39.19 -40.68
N SER A 455 1.46 -39.89 -41.08
CA SER A 455 0.75 -39.65 -42.34
C SER A 455 -0.39 -38.67 -42.23
N GLY A 456 -0.48 -37.94 -41.11
CA GLY A 456 -1.49 -36.92 -40.82
C GLY A 456 -1.21 -35.57 -41.45
N TYR A 457 -1.97 -34.56 -41.03
CA TYR A 457 -1.82 -33.18 -41.46
C TYR A 457 -2.12 -32.22 -40.29
N PRO A 458 -1.63 -30.97 -40.33
CA PRO A 458 -0.99 -30.28 -41.44
C PRO A 458 0.52 -30.45 -41.51
N ASP A 459 1.21 -30.84 -40.43
CA ASP A 459 2.67 -30.86 -40.35
C ASP A 459 3.30 -32.24 -40.58
N GLY A 460 2.49 -33.31 -40.55
CA GLY A 460 2.96 -34.69 -40.77
C GLY A 460 3.84 -35.20 -39.64
N ILE A 461 3.61 -34.74 -38.42
CA ILE A 461 4.31 -35.18 -37.21
C ILE A 461 3.74 -36.50 -36.71
N GLY A 462 4.61 -37.37 -36.14
CA GLY A 462 4.19 -38.71 -35.70
C GLY A 462 4.66 -39.05 -34.29
N GLY A 463 4.08 -40.09 -33.72
CA GLY A 463 4.42 -40.64 -32.42
C GLY A 463 4.30 -39.57 -31.29
N ASN A 464 5.32 -39.53 -30.43
CA ASN A 464 5.39 -38.57 -29.33
C ASN A 464 5.66 -37.13 -29.78
N GLY A 465 5.92 -36.87 -31.06
CA GLY A 465 5.98 -35.53 -31.62
C GLY A 465 4.61 -34.84 -31.64
N ILE A 466 3.51 -35.60 -31.65
CA ILE A 466 2.15 -35.08 -31.54
C ILE A 466 1.88 -34.77 -30.06
N PRO A 467 1.46 -33.52 -29.70
CA PRO A 467 1.08 -33.20 -28.34
C PRO A 467 0.01 -34.13 -27.78
N LEU A 468 0.16 -34.59 -26.53
CA LEU A 468 -0.74 -35.57 -25.92
C LEU A 468 -2.22 -35.16 -25.99
N LEU A 469 -2.50 -33.88 -25.71
CA LEU A 469 -3.85 -33.34 -25.72
C LEU A 469 -4.48 -33.39 -27.14
N ALA A 470 -3.69 -33.16 -28.18
CA ALA A 470 -4.14 -33.31 -29.57
C ALA A 470 -4.42 -34.80 -29.93
N ARG A 471 -3.59 -35.76 -29.43
CA ARG A 471 -3.85 -37.19 -29.58
C ARG A 471 -5.18 -37.62 -28.96
N ILE A 472 -5.53 -37.05 -27.77
CA ILE A 472 -6.81 -37.30 -27.08
C ILE A 472 -7.98 -36.82 -27.94
N VAL A 473 -7.90 -35.60 -28.47
CA VAL A 473 -8.94 -35.03 -29.32
C VAL A 473 -9.12 -35.82 -30.61
N ALA A 474 -8.02 -36.27 -31.23
CA ALA A 474 -8.06 -37.09 -32.44
C ALA A 474 -8.86 -38.40 -32.28
N VAL A 475 -8.70 -39.07 -31.12
CA VAL A 475 -9.46 -40.30 -30.81
C VAL A 475 -10.94 -39.97 -30.57
N ALA A 476 -11.23 -38.92 -29.78
CA ALA A 476 -12.59 -38.50 -29.46
C ALA A 476 -13.36 -38.03 -30.71
N ASP A 477 -12.70 -37.24 -31.57
CA ASP A 477 -13.28 -36.79 -32.85
C ASP A 477 -13.58 -37.97 -33.78
N ALA A 478 -12.64 -38.88 -33.96
CA ALA A 478 -12.83 -40.06 -34.79
C ALA A 478 -13.98 -40.95 -34.26
N PHE A 479 -14.11 -41.11 -32.95
CA PHE A 479 -15.20 -41.87 -32.34
C PHE A 479 -16.55 -41.20 -32.60
N ASP A 480 -16.67 -39.90 -32.33
CA ASP A 480 -17.92 -39.12 -32.58
C ASP A 480 -18.28 -39.15 -34.07
N ALA A 481 -17.28 -38.99 -34.95
CA ALA A 481 -17.47 -39.08 -36.39
C ALA A 481 -17.98 -40.47 -36.85
N MET A 482 -17.62 -41.56 -36.15
CA MET A 482 -18.11 -42.89 -36.45
C MET A 482 -19.49 -43.19 -35.90
N THR A 483 -19.85 -42.64 -34.77
CA THR A 483 -21.13 -42.90 -34.05
C THR A 483 -22.19 -41.89 -34.35
N SER A 484 -21.91 -40.85 -35.16
CA SER A 484 -22.89 -39.85 -35.63
C SER A 484 -23.30 -40.14 -37.09
N ASP A 485 -24.55 -39.83 -37.45
CA ASP A 485 -25.07 -39.91 -38.82
C ASP A 485 -24.37 -38.88 -39.72
N ARG A 486 -23.99 -39.31 -40.93
CA ARG A 486 -23.40 -38.44 -41.98
C ARG A 486 -24.12 -38.65 -43.31
N PRO A 487 -24.07 -37.74 -44.30
CA PRO A 487 -24.83 -37.82 -45.56
C PRO A 487 -24.63 -39.10 -46.31
N TYR A 488 -23.46 -39.68 -46.26
CA TYR A 488 -23.05 -40.83 -47.03
C TYR A 488 -22.92 -42.09 -46.18
N ARG A 489 -23.22 -42.01 -44.86
CA ARG A 489 -22.98 -43.14 -43.96
C ARG A 489 -23.84 -43.05 -42.69
N LEU A 490 -24.58 -44.10 -42.43
CA LEU A 490 -25.28 -44.26 -41.15
C LEU A 490 -24.29 -44.42 -39.98
N ALA A 491 -24.67 -43.94 -38.79
CA ALA A 491 -23.92 -44.13 -37.58
C ALA A 491 -23.56 -45.62 -37.38
N LYS A 492 -22.31 -45.89 -37.04
CA LYS A 492 -21.91 -47.19 -36.56
C LYS A 492 -22.46 -47.40 -35.14
N ILE A 493 -22.76 -48.65 -34.81
CA ILE A 493 -23.00 -49.03 -33.42
C ILE A 493 -21.71 -48.80 -32.64
N GLY A 494 -21.78 -48.34 -31.39
CA GLY A 494 -20.62 -47.98 -30.59
C GLY A 494 -19.57 -49.09 -30.51
N GLY A 495 -19.99 -50.37 -30.36
CA GLY A 495 -19.08 -51.49 -30.36
C GLY A 495 -18.30 -51.71 -31.69
N ASP A 496 -18.86 -51.28 -32.83
CA ASP A 496 -18.16 -51.28 -34.12
C ASP A 496 -17.11 -50.17 -34.20
N ALA A 497 -17.43 -49.01 -33.66
CA ALA A 497 -16.49 -47.87 -33.57
C ALA A 497 -15.30 -48.20 -32.64
N VAL A 498 -15.56 -48.83 -31.50
CA VAL A 498 -14.52 -49.33 -30.59
C VAL A 498 -13.61 -50.37 -31.27
N ARG A 499 -14.16 -51.30 -32.05
CA ARG A 499 -13.35 -52.26 -32.83
C ARG A 499 -12.44 -51.55 -33.83
N GLU A 500 -12.96 -50.50 -34.48
CA GLU A 500 -12.17 -49.72 -35.44
C GLU A 500 -11.06 -48.92 -34.75
N LEU A 501 -11.31 -48.30 -33.61
CA LEU A 501 -10.28 -47.62 -32.81
C LEU A 501 -9.16 -48.59 -32.42
N LYS A 502 -9.51 -49.79 -31.94
CA LYS A 502 -8.53 -50.83 -31.61
C LYS A 502 -7.71 -51.26 -32.83
N ARG A 503 -8.33 -51.41 -34.01
CA ARG A 503 -7.66 -51.78 -35.26
C ARG A 503 -6.66 -50.71 -35.71
N CYS A 504 -6.97 -49.43 -35.49
CA CYS A 504 -6.13 -48.30 -35.89
C CYS A 504 -5.14 -47.87 -34.79
N SER A 505 -5.16 -48.51 -33.63
CA SER A 505 -4.22 -48.27 -32.53
C SER A 505 -2.78 -48.57 -32.94
N GLY A 506 -1.84 -47.71 -32.60
CA GLY A 506 -0.43 -47.77 -32.99
C GLY A 506 -0.15 -47.38 -34.45
N MET A 507 -1.19 -47.02 -35.23
CA MET A 507 -1.05 -46.51 -36.61
C MET A 507 -1.66 -45.10 -36.72
N GLN A 508 -2.98 -45.00 -36.71
CA GLN A 508 -3.65 -43.69 -36.73
C GLN A 508 -3.63 -43.04 -35.36
N PHE A 509 -3.86 -43.79 -34.31
CA PHE A 509 -4.04 -43.32 -32.96
C PHE A 509 -2.96 -43.85 -32.01
N ASP A 510 -2.68 -43.07 -30.98
CA ASP A 510 -1.84 -43.48 -29.86
C ASP A 510 -2.52 -44.61 -29.08
N GLN A 511 -1.78 -45.70 -28.83
CA GLN A 511 -2.29 -46.88 -28.15
C GLN A 511 -2.74 -46.54 -26.70
N GLU A 512 -1.94 -45.79 -25.97
CA GLU A 512 -2.26 -45.43 -24.58
C GLU A 512 -3.55 -44.60 -24.50
N VAL A 513 -3.74 -43.68 -25.44
CA VAL A 513 -4.95 -42.86 -25.52
C VAL A 513 -6.16 -43.71 -25.89
N VAL A 514 -6.05 -44.63 -26.85
CA VAL A 514 -7.14 -45.54 -27.22
C VAL A 514 -7.54 -46.44 -26.05
N GLU A 515 -6.61 -46.96 -25.29
CA GLU A 515 -6.89 -47.78 -24.10
C GLU A 515 -7.61 -46.96 -23.03
N ALA A 516 -7.15 -45.75 -22.73
CA ALA A 516 -7.79 -44.85 -21.78
C ALA A 516 -9.19 -44.42 -22.24
N PHE A 517 -9.39 -44.16 -23.53
CA PHE A 517 -10.68 -43.82 -24.11
C PHE A 517 -11.70 -44.96 -23.97
N ILE A 518 -11.28 -46.20 -24.20
CA ILE A 518 -12.16 -47.37 -24.03
C ILE A 518 -12.49 -47.60 -22.55
N ASP A 519 -11.54 -47.39 -21.63
CA ASP A 519 -11.81 -47.43 -20.20
C ASP A 519 -12.82 -46.33 -19.81
N MET A 520 -12.68 -45.14 -20.37
CA MET A 520 -13.63 -44.05 -20.20
C MET A 520 -15.04 -44.45 -20.66
N LEU A 521 -15.18 -45.01 -21.86
CA LEU A 521 -16.48 -45.45 -22.36
C LEU A 521 -17.12 -46.50 -21.44
N SER A 522 -16.31 -47.46 -20.95
CA SER A 522 -16.81 -48.51 -20.05
C SER A 522 -17.39 -47.95 -18.72
N ARG A 523 -16.80 -46.90 -18.24
CA ARG A 523 -17.22 -46.29 -16.95
C ARG A 523 -18.40 -45.32 -17.08
N TYR A 524 -18.38 -44.48 -18.09
CA TYR A 524 -19.30 -43.34 -18.20
C TYR A 524 -20.35 -43.49 -19.32
N HIS A 525 -20.11 -44.33 -20.35
CA HIS A 525 -20.93 -44.52 -21.51
C HIS A 525 -21.06 -46.01 -21.90
N PRO A 526 -21.42 -46.91 -20.96
CA PRO A 526 -21.41 -48.37 -21.23
C PRO A 526 -22.37 -48.78 -22.36
N HIS A 527 -23.37 -47.96 -22.70
CA HIS A 527 -24.31 -48.18 -23.81
C HIS A 527 -23.63 -47.94 -25.18
N GLU A 528 -22.44 -47.37 -25.25
CA GLU A 528 -21.68 -47.13 -26.45
C GLU A 528 -20.70 -48.30 -26.75
N LEU A 529 -20.57 -49.29 -25.86
CA LEU A 529 -19.75 -50.47 -26.03
C LEU A 529 -20.51 -51.60 -26.65
#